data_725d3a22df4aefe8457ff9b4a16152d6
#
_entry.id   725d3a22df4aefe8457ff9b4a16152d6
#
_cell.length_a   1.000
_cell.length_b   1.000
_cell.length_c   1.000
_cell.angle_alpha   90.00
_cell.angle_beta   90.00
_cell.angle_gamma   90.00
#
_symmetry.space_group_name_H-M   'P 1'
#
loop_
_entity.id
_entity.type
_entity.pdbx_description
1 polymer ?
#
loop_
_entity_poly.entity_id
_entity_poly.type
_entity_poly.pdbx_seq_one_letter_code
_entity_poly.pdbx_strand_id
1 'polypeptide(L)'
;MSHCGSFVNIHGGHEYPSLIRRTERKPLRVFLQTGQRDLDVVFGNWPIANRDMASALAYRGYECELVIGKGGHTLNHGGAIFPDTMRWLWGRT
;
A
#
# COMPACT_ATOMS: atom_id res chain seq x y z
N MET A 1 -2.76 0.63 7.61
CA MET A 1 -2.10 1.77 6.95
C MET A 1 -0.67 1.41 6.61
N SER A 2 -0.23 1.74 5.41
CA SER A 2 1.15 1.50 4.97
C SER A 2 1.68 2.73 4.24
N HIS A 3 2.86 3.20 4.65
CA HIS A 3 3.58 4.28 3.97
C HIS A 3 4.87 3.71 3.37
N CYS A 4 5.04 3.87 2.06
CA CYS A 4 6.20 3.36 1.31
C CYS A 4 6.48 1.88 1.60
N GLY A 5 5.43 1.06 1.60
CA GLY A 5 5.53 -0.35 1.92
C GLY A 5 6.42 -1.12 0.96
N SER A 6 7.25 -2.02 1.50
CA SER A 6 8.23 -2.80 0.73
C SER A 6 7.61 -4.13 0.28
N PHE A 7 6.69 -4.07 -0.67
CA PHE A 7 6.01 -5.26 -1.21
C PHE A 7 6.72 -5.84 -2.44
N VAL A 8 8.00 -5.59 -2.55
CA VAL A 8 8.89 -6.09 -3.60
C VAL A 8 9.63 -7.35 -3.14
N ASN A 9 10.50 -7.90 -3.99
CA ASN A 9 11.23 -9.13 -3.67
C ASN A 9 12.36 -8.89 -2.67
N ILE A 10 11.96 -8.54 -1.45
CA ILE A 10 12.85 -8.39 -0.30
C ILE A 10 12.11 -8.95 0.93
N HIS A 11 12.74 -9.83 1.68
CA HIS A 11 12.15 -10.46 2.87
C HIS A 11 10.74 -11.04 2.64
N GLY A 12 10.48 -11.54 1.42
CA GLY A 12 9.18 -12.15 1.08
C GLY A 12 8.07 -11.15 0.79
N GLY A 13 8.34 -9.85 0.73
CA GLY A 13 7.31 -8.83 0.49
C GLY A 13 6.56 -8.99 -0.83
N HIS A 14 7.21 -9.54 -1.86
CA HIS A 14 6.60 -9.76 -3.17
C HIS A 14 5.53 -10.85 -3.19
N GLU A 15 5.42 -11.64 -2.14
CA GLU A 15 4.43 -12.73 -2.06
C GLU A 15 3.07 -12.27 -1.53
N TYR A 16 3.00 -11.09 -0.92
CA TYR A 16 1.77 -10.60 -0.30
C TYR A 16 0.59 -10.45 -1.26
N PRO A 17 0.75 -9.92 -2.49
CA PRO A 17 -0.40 -9.84 -3.40
C PRO A 17 -1.02 -11.20 -3.69
N SER A 18 -0.22 -12.22 -3.97
CA SER A 18 -0.72 -13.57 -4.20
C SER A 18 -1.36 -14.17 -2.94
N LEU A 19 -0.74 -13.97 -1.78
CA LEU A 19 -1.27 -14.44 -0.52
C LEU A 19 -2.64 -13.81 -0.21
N ILE A 20 -2.79 -12.52 -0.44
CA ILE A 20 -4.06 -11.81 -0.25
C ILE A 20 -5.14 -12.40 -1.15
N ARG A 21 -4.84 -12.66 -2.42
CA ARG A 21 -5.80 -13.22 -3.36
C ARG A 21 -6.30 -14.60 -2.96
N ARG A 22 -5.44 -15.39 -2.28
CA ARG A 22 -5.73 -16.77 -1.88
C ARG A 22 -6.30 -16.90 -0.47
N THR A 23 -6.30 -15.82 0.31
CA THR A 23 -6.69 -15.86 1.70
C THR A 23 -8.10 -15.29 1.88
N GLU A 24 -8.88 -15.87 2.81
CA GLU A 24 -10.20 -15.37 3.13
C GLU A 24 -10.14 -13.93 3.62
N ARG A 25 -11.11 -13.11 3.18
CA ARG A 25 -11.16 -11.70 3.53
C ARG A 25 -11.41 -11.51 5.02
N LYS A 26 -10.66 -10.61 5.63
CA LYS A 26 -10.83 -10.15 7.01
C LYS A 26 -11.59 -8.82 7.03
N PRO A 27 -12.27 -8.45 8.13
CA PRO A 27 -13.01 -7.17 8.22
C PRO A 27 -12.06 -6.00 8.45
N LEU A 28 -11.28 -5.63 7.42
CA LEU A 28 -10.24 -4.60 7.47
C LEU A 28 -10.47 -3.55 6.40
N ARG A 29 -10.01 -2.34 6.68
CA ARG A 29 -9.78 -1.29 5.67
C ARG A 29 -8.27 -1.10 5.55
N VAL A 30 -7.81 -0.89 4.33
CA VAL A 30 -6.37 -0.78 4.05
C VAL A 30 -6.08 0.53 3.34
N PHE A 31 -5.11 1.26 3.86
CA PHE A 31 -4.62 2.50 3.26
C PHE A 31 -3.16 2.31 2.89
N LEU A 32 -2.84 2.51 1.62
CA LEU A 32 -1.49 2.39 1.07
C LEU A 32 -1.02 3.76 0.57
N GLN A 33 0.23 4.10 0.84
CA GLN A 33 0.85 5.30 0.32
C GLN A 33 2.26 4.97 -0.19
N THR A 34 2.59 5.51 -1.34
CA THR A 34 3.95 5.47 -1.88
C THR A 34 4.22 6.74 -2.66
N GLY A 35 5.49 7.06 -2.94
CA GLY A 35 5.86 8.16 -3.80
C GLY A 35 6.02 7.71 -5.24
N GLN A 36 5.68 8.58 -6.19
CA GLN A 36 5.89 8.30 -7.61
C GLN A 36 7.37 8.01 -7.92
N ARG A 37 8.28 8.62 -7.15
CA ARG A 37 9.73 8.44 -7.26
C ARG A 37 10.29 7.51 -6.20
N ASP A 38 9.44 6.65 -5.63
CA ASP A 38 9.90 5.62 -4.70
C ASP A 38 10.87 4.67 -5.41
N LEU A 39 11.52 3.81 -4.63
CA LEU A 39 12.64 2.99 -5.09
C LEU A 39 12.28 2.13 -6.30
N ASP A 40 13.23 2.03 -7.22
CA ASP A 40 13.20 1.09 -8.35
C ASP A 40 14.60 0.50 -8.45
N VAL A 41 14.77 -0.68 -7.87
CA VAL A 41 16.08 -1.31 -7.68
C VAL A 41 15.99 -2.81 -8.01
N VAL A 42 17.07 -3.55 -7.79
CA VAL A 42 17.12 -4.97 -8.10
C VAL A 42 16.01 -5.79 -7.43
N PHE A 43 15.50 -5.36 -6.29
CA PHE A 43 14.41 -6.05 -5.59
C PHE A 43 13.03 -5.76 -6.18
N GLY A 44 12.89 -4.73 -6.98
CA GLY A 44 11.64 -4.35 -7.64
C GLY A 44 11.37 -2.85 -7.60
N ASN A 45 10.18 -2.50 -8.05
CA ASN A 45 9.69 -1.14 -8.11
C ASN A 45 8.60 -0.92 -7.06
N TRP A 46 8.81 -0.01 -6.13
CA TRP A 46 7.89 0.22 -5.02
C TRP A 46 6.50 0.72 -5.45
N PRO A 47 6.38 1.71 -6.35
CA PRO A 47 5.05 2.12 -6.84
C PRO A 47 4.28 0.99 -7.51
N ILE A 48 4.92 0.20 -8.36
CA ILE A 48 4.28 -0.94 -9.04
C ILE A 48 3.85 -1.99 -8.03
N ALA A 49 4.70 -2.31 -7.06
CA ALA A 49 4.38 -3.30 -6.04
C ALA A 49 3.21 -2.84 -5.16
N ASN A 50 3.12 -1.56 -4.83
CA ASN A 50 1.98 -1.01 -4.10
C ASN A 50 0.70 -1.05 -4.92
N ARG A 51 0.77 -0.82 -6.23
CA ARG A 51 -0.39 -0.98 -7.13
C ARG A 51 -0.84 -2.42 -7.20
N ASP A 52 0.07 -3.37 -7.23
CA ASP A 52 -0.26 -4.80 -7.21
C ASP A 52 -0.93 -5.18 -5.89
N MET A 53 -0.47 -4.64 -4.78
CA MET A 53 -1.14 -4.81 -3.48
C MET A 53 -2.58 -4.28 -3.51
N ALA A 54 -2.79 -3.07 -4.04
CA ALA A 54 -4.12 -2.49 -4.16
C ALA A 54 -5.02 -3.35 -5.05
N SER A 55 -4.49 -3.87 -6.16
CA SER A 55 -5.22 -4.76 -7.07
C SER A 55 -5.62 -6.05 -6.37
N ALA A 56 -4.72 -6.66 -5.61
CA ALA A 56 -5.01 -7.88 -4.86
C ALA A 56 -6.07 -7.66 -3.78
N LEU A 57 -5.99 -6.53 -3.07
CA LEU A 57 -6.97 -6.17 -2.06
C LEU A 57 -8.35 -5.94 -2.68
N ALA A 58 -8.41 -5.26 -3.83
CA ALA A 58 -9.67 -5.05 -4.56
C ALA A 58 -10.25 -6.38 -5.05
N TYR A 59 -9.42 -7.28 -5.54
CA TYR A 59 -9.85 -8.62 -5.95
C TYR A 59 -10.56 -9.35 -4.81
N ARG A 60 -10.05 -9.23 -3.59
CA ARG A 60 -10.66 -9.85 -2.39
C ARG A 60 -11.80 -9.03 -1.79
N GLY A 61 -12.13 -7.89 -2.35
CA GLY A 61 -13.24 -7.06 -1.88
C GLY A 61 -12.93 -6.19 -0.66
N TYR A 62 -11.64 -5.95 -0.37
CA TYR A 62 -11.28 -5.01 0.69
C TYR A 62 -11.55 -3.58 0.28
N GLU A 63 -11.96 -2.75 1.22
CA GLU A 63 -11.90 -1.31 1.05
C GLU A 63 -10.44 -0.87 1.13
N CYS A 64 -9.91 -0.41 0.01
CA CYS A 64 -8.50 -0.02 -0.10
C CYS A 64 -8.39 1.35 -0.77
N GLU A 65 -7.55 2.19 -0.21
CA GLU A 65 -7.17 3.48 -0.80
C GLU A 65 -5.68 3.45 -1.06
N LEU A 66 -5.27 3.77 -2.28
CA LEU A 66 -3.87 3.91 -2.66
C LEU A 66 -3.59 5.35 -3.05
N VAL A 67 -2.66 5.99 -2.37
CA VAL A 67 -2.22 7.35 -2.67
C VAL A 67 -0.78 7.31 -3.16
N ILE A 68 -0.55 7.83 -4.36
CA ILE A 68 0.79 7.96 -4.93
C ILE A 68 1.12 9.45 -5.04
N GLY A 69 2.03 9.92 -4.19
CA GLY A 69 2.52 11.28 -4.23
C GLY A 69 3.71 11.43 -5.17
N LYS A 70 4.29 12.64 -5.20
CA LYS A 70 5.43 12.95 -6.08
C LYS A 70 6.78 12.64 -5.45
N GLY A 71 6.82 12.30 -4.15
CA GLY A 71 8.06 12.08 -3.42
C GLY A 71 8.70 10.73 -3.67
N GLY A 72 9.86 10.52 -3.04
CA GLY A 72 10.58 9.26 -3.05
C GLY A 72 10.25 8.39 -1.84
N HIS A 73 11.20 7.54 -1.46
CA HIS A 73 11.06 6.63 -0.32
C HIS A 73 11.28 7.40 0.99
N THR A 74 10.24 8.10 1.46
CA THR A 74 10.30 8.98 2.63
C THR A 74 8.96 9.03 3.34
N LEU A 75 8.97 9.37 4.62
CA LEU A 75 7.76 9.55 5.42
C LEU A 75 7.16 10.96 5.32
N ASN A 76 7.79 11.87 4.59
CA ASN A 76 7.32 13.26 4.51
C ASN A 76 5.91 13.35 3.92
N HIS A 77 5.65 12.69 2.80
CA HIS A 77 4.30 12.68 2.20
C HIS A 77 3.31 11.96 3.11
N GLY A 78 3.68 10.79 3.64
CA GLY A 78 2.81 10.07 4.56
C GLY A 78 2.46 10.90 5.80
N GLY A 79 3.43 11.64 6.35
CA GLY A 79 3.19 12.56 7.45
C GLY A 79 2.24 13.70 7.08
N ALA A 80 2.39 14.26 5.87
CA ALA A 80 1.53 15.37 5.41
C ALA A 80 0.06 14.94 5.25
N ILE A 81 -0.20 13.70 4.81
CA ILE A 81 -1.57 13.20 4.60
C ILE A 81 -2.11 12.42 5.80
N PHE A 82 -1.34 12.27 6.86
CA PHE A 82 -1.70 11.42 8.00
C PHE A 82 -3.07 11.74 8.60
N PRO A 83 -3.45 13.01 8.83
CA PRO A 83 -4.78 13.31 9.35
C PRO A 83 -5.90 12.80 8.45
N ASP A 84 -5.77 12.95 7.13
CA ASP A 84 -6.77 12.48 6.18
C ASP A 84 -6.81 10.95 6.14
N THR A 85 -5.65 10.29 6.21
CA THR A 85 -5.55 8.84 6.30
C THR A 85 -6.31 8.30 7.51
N MET A 86 -6.11 8.92 8.67
CA MET A 86 -6.77 8.49 9.90
C MET A 86 -8.28 8.71 9.83
N ARG A 87 -8.73 9.82 9.23
CA ARG A 87 -10.17 10.04 9.01
C ARG A 87 -10.75 8.96 8.11
N TRP A 88 -10.06 8.60 7.03
CA TRP A 88 -10.54 7.55 6.12
C TRP A 88 -10.64 6.19 6.82
N LEU A 89 -9.63 5.83 7.61
CA LEU A 89 -9.59 4.54 8.31
C LEU A 89 -10.63 4.43 9.42
N TRP A 90 -10.85 5.49 10.19
CA TRP A 90 -11.62 5.45 11.43
C TRP A 90 -12.88 6.32 11.44
N GLY A 91 -13.00 7.27 10.52
CA GLY A 91 -14.10 8.23 10.49
C GLY A 91 -15.43 7.65 10.00
N ARG A 92 -15.44 6.41 9.59
CA ARG A 92 -16.64 5.76 9.10
C ARG A 92 -17.40 5.10 10.24
N THR A 93 -18.62 5.43 10.35
CA THR A 93 -19.52 4.83 11.33
C THR A 93 -20.53 3.92 10.66
#